data_0bf7e40ae5cb6b42335721192bd42f7d
#
_entry.id   0bf7e40ae5cb6b42335721192bd42f7d
#
_cell.length_a   1.000
_cell.length_b   1.000
_cell.length_c   1.000
_cell.angle_alpha   90.00
_cell.angle_beta   90.00
_cell.angle_gamma   90.00
#
_symmetry.space_group_name_H-M   'P 1'
#
loop_
_entity.id
_entity.type
_entity.pdbx_description
1 polymer ?
#
loop_
_entity_poly.entity_id
_entity_poly.type
_entity_poly.pdbx_seq_one_letter_code
_entity_poly.pdbx_strand_id
1 'polypeptide(L)'
;MPVYLRQGQQQLPENMGWEVFFAQAPFPVTAIDNNTSLGLASQAGYLRDTDLKQVGVSRIVRKTSEKQSRWVIENTVNSWRMHFGERLADENTGLFLGLGTVDCDDDGEQISFQGDYAELAREGLSQIKPLSGLTLLNSTTASHIAELLQITGVNGVYSPHADAGGNAIAEAYYNLCENQCDIALVSGGSPKITPWYFLAYQSALAGFSTQYWFPTEAVATALLSSTPQSAEGCLLGVQRGFSADFDVNNHSLDQISLHLSLSQKDQSSANLLQVIHVGLPEVAQNSAASLSRFFPGSSHLLLDKVIGTSGPAGAVIGVNLALEILKRQEMLSNDLSPLKTIGCEPVGCRHVLVACYGLQGQQVYFLVGDVTDAQVLDGDIEGAGHD
;
A
#
# COMPACT_ATOMS: atom_id res chain seq x y z
N MET A 1 -16.13 -13.87 -8.72
CA MET A 1 -16.37 -14.00 -7.26
C MET A 1 -15.94 -12.69 -6.61
N PRO A 2 -16.79 -12.03 -5.84
CA PRO A 2 -16.40 -10.83 -5.10
C PRO A 2 -15.40 -11.18 -3.99
N VAL A 3 -14.47 -10.27 -3.73
CA VAL A 3 -13.51 -10.37 -2.65
C VAL A 3 -13.81 -9.27 -1.64
N TYR A 4 -14.05 -9.67 -0.40
CA TYR A 4 -14.50 -8.78 0.67
C TYR A 4 -13.32 -8.21 1.45
N LEU A 5 -13.45 -6.97 1.88
CA LEU A 5 -12.41 -6.20 2.54
C LEU A 5 -12.77 -5.86 3.99
N ARG A 6 -11.74 -5.87 4.85
CA ARG A 6 -11.79 -5.31 6.20
C ARG A 6 -10.53 -4.47 6.43
N GLN A 7 -10.69 -3.34 7.08
CA GLN A 7 -9.55 -2.57 7.54
C GLN A 7 -8.75 -3.34 8.58
N GLY A 8 -7.43 -3.37 8.41
CA GLY A 8 -6.51 -3.70 9.48
C GLY A 8 -5.97 -2.45 10.17
N GLN A 9 -4.97 -2.62 10.98
CA GLN A 9 -4.28 -1.51 11.62
C GLN A 9 -3.42 -0.75 10.59
N GLN A 10 -3.20 0.53 10.88
CA GLN A 10 -2.21 1.34 10.18
C GLN A 10 -1.47 2.22 11.18
N GLN A 11 -0.24 2.55 10.85
CA GLN A 11 0.57 3.48 11.63
C GLN A 11 1.17 4.53 10.68
N LEU A 12 0.90 5.78 11.00
CA LEU A 12 1.48 6.96 10.39
C LEU A 12 2.31 7.71 11.43
N PRO A 13 3.21 8.61 11.05
CA PRO A 13 3.95 9.46 11.98
C PRO A 13 3.06 10.06 13.05
N GLU A 14 3.55 10.08 14.31
CA GLU A 14 2.82 10.58 15.49
C GLU A 14 1.44 9.93 15.72
N ASN A 15 1.21 8.72 15.20
CA ASN A 15 -0.07 8.00 15.25
C ASN A 15 -1.24 8.79 14.64
N MET A 16 -0.98 9.58 13.59
CA MET A 16 -2.04 10.26 12.87
C MET A 16 -3.05 9.25 12.31
N GLY A 17 -4.31 9.58 12.42
CA GLY A 17 -5.42 8.82 11.88
C GLY A 17 -6.02 9.45 10.62
N TRP A 18 -7.30 9.24 10.41
CA TRP A 18 -8.01 9.73 9.21
C TRP A 18 -8.25 11.25 9.21
N GLU A 19 -8.03 11.95 10.31
CA GLU A 19 -8.17 13.40 10.43
C GLU A 19 -7.25 14.18 9.48
N VAL A 20 -6.12 13.60 9.08
CA VAL A 20 -5.24 14.20 8.07
C VAL A 20 -5.92 14.35 6.72
N PHE A 21 -6.87 13.48 6.41
CA PHE A 21 -7.62 13.51 5.15
C PHE A 21 -8.93 14.28 5.28
N PHE A 22 -9.74 13.99 6.28
CA PHE A 22 -11.09 14.52 6.41
C PHE A 22 -11.15 15.87 7.12
N ALA A 23 -10.28 16.10 8.09
CA ALA A 23 -10.19 17.39 8.77
C ALA A 23 -9.03 18.27 8.26
N GLN A 24 -8.29 17.82 7.23
CA GLN A 24 -7.12 18.50 6.68
C GLN A 24 -6.09 18.88 7.77
N ALA A 25 -5.96 18.04 8.79
CA ALA A 25 -4.97 18.23 9.83
C ALA A 25 -3.55 18.23 9.23
N PRO A 26 -2.64 19.09 9.68
CA PRO A 26 -1.28 19.12 9.15
C PRO A 26 -0.58 17.78 9.40
N PHE A 27 0.04 17.23 8.36
CA PHE A 27 0.80 15.98 8.50
C PHE A 27 2.13 16.26 9.22
N PRO A 28 2.50 15.46 10.24
CA PRO A 28 3.70 15.68 11.02
C PRO A 28 4.94 15.32 10.22
N VAL A 29 5.81 16.28 10.03
CA VAL A 29 7.08 16.13 9.35
C VAL A 29 8.23 16.69 10.15
N THR A 30 9.39 16.08 10.03
CA THR A 30 10.64 16.53 10.67
C THR A 30 11.61 17.03 9.60
N ALA A 31 12.31 18.12 9.86
CA ALA A 31 13.34 18.61 8.96
C ALA A 31 14.50 17.60 8.83
N ILE A 32 14.99 17.41 7.62
CA ILE A 32 16.15 16.57 7.31
C ILE A 32 17.30 17.47 6.86
N ASP A 33 18.52 17.15 7.30
CA ASP A 33 19.72 17.83 6.80
C ASP A 33 20.07 17.38 5.38
N ASN A 34 20.74 18.26 4.64
CA ASN A 34 21.09 18.01 3.24
C ASN A 34 22.08 16.85 3.04
N ASN A 35 22.91 16.52 4.04
CA ASN A 35 23.85 15.42 3.94
C ASN A 35 23.11 14.08 4.00
N THR A 36 22.11 13.98 4.89
CA THR A 36 21.26 12.78 4.98
C THR A 36 20.40 12.61 3.73
N SER A 37 19.77 13.68 3.26
CA SER A 37 18.83 13.62 2.12
C SER A 37 19.47 13.73 0.76
N LEU A 38 20.77 13.95 0.66
CA LEU A 38 21.48 14.27 -0.60
C LEU A 38 20.86 15.47 -1.35
N GLY A 39 20.21 16.37 -0.62
CA GLY A 39 19.48 17.51 -1.18
C GLY A 39 18.15 17.17 -1.88
N LEU A 40 17.68 15.92 -1.79
CA LEU A 40 16.44 15.48 -2.46
C LEU A 40 15.18 15.85 -1.69
N ALA A 41 15.25 15.94 -0.36
CA ALA A 41 14.13 16.31 0.49
C ALA A 41 14.58 17.21 1.64
N SER A 42 13.72 18.14 2.04
CA SER A 42 13.96 19.02 3.20
C SER A 42 13.25 18.54 4.48
N GLN A 43 12.35 17.58 4.35
CA GLN A 43 11.55 17.06 5.45
C GLN A 43 11.14 15.61 5.21
N ALA A 44 10.79 14.90 6.27
CA ALA A 44 10.28 13.53 6.23
C ALA A 44 9.33 13.24 7.39
N GLY A 45 8.46 12.25 7.18
CA GLY A 45 7.65 11.66 8.25
C GLY A 45 8.32 10.41 8.82
N TYR A 46 8.49 10.34 10.14
CA TYR A 46 9.15 9.20 10.78
C TYR A 46 8.20 8.44 11.69
N LEU A 47 8.20 7.10 11.57
CA LEU A 47 7.58 6.23 12.56
C LEU A 47 8.52 6.04 13.78
N ARG A 48 7.90 5.88 14.96
CA ARG A 48 8.61 5.41 16.12
C ARG A 48 9.09 3.98 15.93
N ASP A 49 10.22 3.65 16.53
CA ASP A 49 10.67 2.27 16.56
C ASP A 49 9.72 1.40 17.42
N THR A 50 9.55 0.16 17.02
CA THR A 50 8.62 -0.78 17.65
C THR A 50 9.35 -1.76 18.55
N ASP A 51 8.87 -1.91 19.79
CA ASP A 51 9.32 -2.97 20.69
C ASP A 51 8.47 -4.23 20.49
N LEU A 52 8.98 -5.16 19.68
CA LEU A 52 8.33 -6.43 19.38
C LEU A 52 8.08 -7.34 20.61
N LYS A 53 8.58 -6.98 21.80
CA LYS A 53 8.25 -7.71 23.04
C LYS A 53 6.76 -7.71 23.32
N GLN A 54 6.07 -6.62 22.97
CA GLN A 54 4.63 -6.47 23.19
C GLN A 54 3.81 -7.45 22.35
N VAL A 55 4.32 -7.88 21.21
CA VAL A 55 3.66 -8.87 20.32
C VAL A 55 4.02 -10.31 20.70
N GLY A 56 4.89 -10.51 21.68
CA GLY A 56 5.25 -11.84 22.16
C GLY A 56 6.29 -12.58 21.32
N VAL A 57 7.06 -11.87 20.47
CA VAL A 57 8.01 -12.49 19.56
C VAL A 57 9.29 -12.98 20.26
N SER A 58 9.90 -14.02 19.71
CA SER A 58 11.14 -14.60 20.20
C SER A 58 12.32 -13.63 20.12
N ARG A 59 13.39 -13.93 20.88
CA ARG A 59 14.63 -13.14 20.81
C ARG A 59 15.27 -13.19 19.43
N ILE A 60 15.14 -14.31 18.71
CA ILE A 60 15.70 -14.46 17.37
C ILE A 60 14.99 -13.52 16.40
N VAL A 61 13.66 -13.54 16.36
CA VAL A 61 12.86 -12.62 15.52
C VAL A 61 13.28 -11.18 15.75
N ARG A 62 13.39 -10.74 17.01
CA ARG A 62 13.83 -9.38 17.34
C ARG A 62 15.23 -9.02 16.85
N LYS A 63 16.14 -10.02 16.79
CA LYS A 63 17.53 -9.81 16.32
C LYS A 63 17.69 -9.86 14.81
N THR A 64 16.76 -10.51 14.12
CA THR A 64 16.77 -10.67 12.67
C THR A 64 15.76 -9.78 11.96
N SER A 65 15.10 -8.88 12.70
CA SER A 65 14.17 -7.89 12.15
C SER A 65 14.79 -6.50 12.21
N GLU A 66 14.95 -5.88 11.06
CA GLU A 66 15.28 -4.46 10.95
C GLU A 66 14.03 -3.58 11.22
N LYS A 67 14.17 -2.26 11.19
CA LYS A 67 13.12 -1.30 11.59
C LYS A 67 11.81 -1.49 10.80
N GLN A 68 11.87 -1.58 9.45
CA GLN A 68 10.71 -1.84 8.61
C GLN A 68 10.03 -3.17 8.97
N SER A 69 10.81 -4.23 9.10
CA SER A 69 10.32 -5.56 9.48
C SER A 69 9.58 -5.53 10.82
N ARG A 70 10.10 -4.78 11.81
CA ARG A 70 9.47 -4.65 13.12
C ARG A 70 8.09 -3.99 13.04
N TRP A 71 7.94 -2.91 12.27
CA TRP A 71 6.63 -2.28 12.04
C TRP A 71 5.64 -3.23 11.39
N VAL A 72 6.08 -3.91 10.33
CA VAL A 72 5.21 -4.79 9.56
C VAL A 72 4.78 -5.99 10.41
N ILE A 73 5.69 -6.61 11.16
CA ILE A 73 5.35 -7.72 12.06
C ILE A 73 4.33 -7.28 13.11
N GLU A 74 4.60 -6.17 13.82
CA GLU A 74 3.67 -5.67 14.84
C GLU A 74 2.30 -5.35 14.25
N ASN A 75 2.26 -4.58 13.19
CA ASN A 75 1.02 -4.13 12.58
C ASN A 75 0.19 -5.30 12.06
N THR A 76 0.83 -6.27 11.39
CA THR A 76 0.17 -7.43 10.81
C THR A 76 -0.40 -8.35 11.90
N VAL A 77 0.39 -8.66 12.93
CA VAL A 77 -0.05 -9.51 14.04
C VAL A 77 -1.19 -8.84 14.82
N ASN A 78 -1.09 -7.54 15.08
CA ASN A 78 -2.15 -6.82 15.77
C ASN A 78 -3.42 -6.69 14.92
N SER A 79 -3.30 -6.55 13.61
CA SER A 79 -4.45 -6.58 12.69
C SER A 79 -5.15 -7.93 12.70
N TRP A 80 -4.40 -9.03 12.70
CA TRP A 80 -4.97 -10.37 12.85
C TRP A 80 -5.73 -10.48 14.18
N ARG A 81 -5.10 -10.11 15.29
CA ARG A 81 -5.70 -10.17 16.62
C ARG A 81 -6.95 -9.30 16.76
N MET A 82 -6.99 -8.18 16.11
CA MET A 82 -8.15 -7.29 16.11
C MET A 82 -9.40 -7.99 15.55
N HIS A 83 -9.24 -8.84 14.53
CA HIS A 83 -10.35 -9.52 13.87
C HIS A 83 -10.64 -10.93 14.41
N PHE A 84 -9.62 -11.64 14.88
CA PHE A 84 -9.70 -13.06 15.23
C PHE A 84 -9.27 -13.37 16.67
N GLY A 85 -8.88 -12.35 17.46
CA GLY A 85 -8.34 -12.53 18.80
C GLY A 85 -7.02 -13.29 18.79
N GLU A 86 -6.84 -14.20 19.74
CA GLU A 86 -5.64 -15.06 19.83
C GLU A 86 -5.75 -16.35 18.97
N ARG A 87 -6.76 -16.46 18.12
CA ARG A 87 -6.86 -17.58 17.19
C ARG A 87 -5.68 -17.55 16.22
N LEU A 88 -5.04 -18.70 16.05
CA LEU A 88 -4.02 -18.89 15.02
C LEU A 88 -4.67 -19.01 13.63
N ALA A 89 -3.93 -18.67 12.61
CA ALA A 89 -4.33 -18.87 11.23
C ALA A 89 -4.35 -20.38 10.89
N ASP A 90 -4.87 -20.70 9.73
CA ASP A 90 -4.94 -22.06 9.22
C ASP A 90 -4.30 -22.16 7.81
N GLU A 91 -4.34 -23.34 7.24
CA GLU A 91 -3.81 -23.62 5.91
C GLU A 91 -4.50 -22.85 4.78
N ASN A 92 -5.71 -22.36 5.01
CA ASN A 92 -6.48 -21.57 4.06
C ASN A 92 -6.23 -20.06 4.20
N THR A 93 -5.24 -19.66 5.01
CA THR A 93 -4.87 -18.26 5.20
C THR A 93 -3.63 -17.93 4.37
N GLY A 94 -3.74 -16.94 3.48
CA GLY A 94 -2.63 -16.40 2.68
C GLY A 94 -1.96 -15.19 3.34
N LEU A 95 -0.68 -14.95 3.01
CA LEU A 95 0.10 -13.80 3.48
C LEU A 95 0.78 -13.10 2.30
N PHE A 96 0.44 -11.84 2.07
CA PHE A 96 0.98 -11.06 0.96
C PHE A 96 1.55 -9.74 1.47
N LEU A 97 2.83 -9.51 1.22
CA LEU A 97 3.54 -8.34 1.73
C LEU A 97 4.08 -7.47 0.59
N GLY A 98 3.77 -6.18 0.65
CA GLY A 98 4.48 -5.16 -0.13
C GLY A 98 5.48 -4.45 0.79
N LEU A 99 6.77 -4.55 0.50
CA LEU A 99 7.82 -4.04 1.37
C LEU A 99 8.78 -3.12 0.60
N GLY A 100 9.25 -2.07 1.25
CA GLY A 100 10.28 -1.21 0.71
C GLY A 100 11.63 -1.93 0.57
N THR A 101 12.63 -1.21 0.06
CA THR A 101 14.01 -1.70 0.09
C THR A 101 14.50 -1.82 1.52
N VAL A 102 15.21 -2.91 1.79
CA VAL A 102 15.80 -3.17 3.10
C VAL A 102 17.25 -2.69 3.11
N ASP A 103 17.67 -2.11 4.21
CA ASP A 103 19.08 -1.83 4.50
C ASP A 103 19.45 -2.25 5.92
N CYS A 104 20.73 -2.16 6.28
CA CYS A 104 21.19 -2.49 7.64
C CYS A 104 20.69 -1.45 8.65
N ASP A 105 20.31 -1.91 9.84
CA ASP A 105 20.04 -1.04 11.01
C ASP A 105 21.33 -0.54 11.69
N ASP A 106 22.48 -0.83 11.15
CA ASP A 106 23.74 -0.49 11.81
C ASP A 106 23.99 1.01 11.79
N ASP A 107 23.89 1.61 12.98
CA ASP A 107 24.14 3.01 13.27
C ASP A 107 25.61 3.42 13.12
N GLY A 108 26.31 2.88 12.13
CA GLY A 108 27.58 3.42 11.72
C GLY A 108 28.85 2.65 12.02
N GLU A 109 28.82 1.39 12.34
CA GLU A 109 30.01 0.55 12.12
C GLU A 109 30.13 0.27 10.60
N GLN A 110 30.38 1.33 9.86
CA GLN A 110 30.75 1.22 8.46
C GLN A 110 32.09 0.44 8.42
N ILE A 111 32.06 -0.75 7.84
CA ILE A 111 33.29 -1.43 7.46
C ILE A 111 34.03 -0.48 6.52
N SER A 112 35.11 0.12 6.99
CA SER A 112 35.92 1.02 6.19
C SER A 112 36.57 0.21 5.09
N PHE A 113 36.08 0.35 3.87
CA PHE A 113 36.62 -0.31 2.69
C PHE A 113 37.34 0.71 1.83
N GLN A 114 38.65 0.64 1.80
CA GLN A 114 39.50 1.52 0.98
C GLN A 114 39.91 0.89 -0.37
N GLY A 115 39.17 -0.12 -0.83
CA GLY A 115 39.42 -0.78 -2.11
C GLY A 115 40.35 -2.01 -2.03
N ASP A 116 40.85 -2.38 -0.86
CA ASP A 116 41.60 -3.62 -0.66
C ASP A 116 40.66 -4.78 -0.30
N TYR A 117 40.29 -5.58 -1.30
CA TYR A 117 39.44 -6.76 -1.13
C TYR A 117 40.09 -7.85 -0.21
N ALA A 118 41.39 -7.90 -0.13
CA ALA A 118 42.08 -8.87 0.76
C ALA A 118 41.98 -8.44 2.22
N GLU A 119 42.00 -7.15 2.50
CA GLU A 119 41.73 -6.58 3.82
C GLU A 119 40.26 -6.78 4.22
N LEU A 120 39.33 -6.46 3.32
CA LEU A 120 37.93 -6.74 3.54
C LEU A 120 37.65 -8.21 3.87
N ALA A 121 38.26 -9.15 3.16
CA ALA A 121 38.09 -10.58 3.40
C ALA A 121 38.68 -11.03 4.77
N ARG A 122 39.78 -10.44 5.20
CA ARG A 122 40.46 -10.82 6.46
C ARG A 122 39.81 -10.17 7.69
N GLU A 123 39.44 -8.89 7.60
CA GLU A 123 39.04 -8.08 8.75
C GLU A 123 37.56 -7.68 8.67
N GLY A 124 37.10 -7.27 7.52
CA GLY A 124 35.73 -6.81 7.33
C GLY A 124 34.68 -7.90 7.54
N LEU A 125 34.90 -9.10 6.98
CA LEU A 125 33.92 -10.19 7.11
C LEU A 125 33.76 -10.66 8.56
N SER A 126 34.82 -10.56 9.38
CA SER A 126 34.74 -10.91 10.80
C SER A 126 33.92 -9.93 11.63
N GLN A 127 33.71 -8.72 11.14
CA GLN A 127 32.91 -7.67 11.79
C GLN A 127 31.42 -7.78 11.44
N ILE A 128 31.06 -8.54 10.40
CA ILE A 128 29.67 -8.75 10.03
C ILE A 128 28.98 -9.57 11.13
N LYS A 129 27.90 -9.00 11.71
CA LYS A 129 27.15 -9.73 12.74
C LYS A 129 26.57 -11.03 12.17
N PRO A 130 26.65 -12.13 12.92
CA PRO A 130 25.94 -13.35 12.54
C PRO A 130 24.48 -13.03 12.29
N LEU A 131 23.89 -13.59 11.24
CA LEU A 131 22.50 -13.41 10.83
C LEU A 131 22.18 -12.06 10.15
N SER A 132 23.14 -11.15 9.90
CA SER A 132 22.89 -9.91 9.13
C SER A 132 22.26 -10.20 7.76
N GLY A 133 22.62 -11.30 7.12
CA GLY A 133 21.98 -11.71 5.87
C GLY A 133 20.47 -11.92 5.97
N LEU A 134 19.96 -12.33 7.13
CA LEU A 134 18.52 -12.49 7.35
C LEU A 134 17.81 -11.14 7.52
N THR A 135 18.48 -10.14 8.11
CA THR A 135 17.88 -8.80 8.26
C THR A 135 17.73 -8.06 6.95
N LEU A 136 18.51 -8.45 5.93
CA LEU A 136 18.50 -7.84 4.60
C LEU A 136 17.51 -8.50 3.62
N LEU A 137 16.71 -9.46 4.08
CA LEU A 137 15.76 -10.19 3.23
C LEU A 137 14.33 -9.87 3.63
N ASN A 138 13.58 -9.26 2.72
CA ASN A 138 12.14 -9.02 2.89
C ASN A 138 11.36 -10.31 3.19
N SER A 139 11.77 -11.46 2.64
CA SER A 139 11.18 -12.77 2.92
C SER A 139 11.32 -13.21 4.37
N THR A 140 12.32 -12.73 5.11
CA THR A 140 12.47 -13.00 6.55
C THR A 140 11.30 -12.40 7.34
N THR A 141 10.82 -11.20 6.95
CA THR A 141 9.63 -10.59 7.56
C THR A 141 8.39 -11.47 7.39
N ALA A 142 8.17 -11.98 6.17
CA ALA A 142 7.07 -12.91 5.90
C ALA A 142 7.19 -14.20 6.71
N SER A 143 8.39 -14.78 6.80
CA SER A 143 8.65 -15.98 7.58
C SER A 143 8.35 -15.79 9.07
N HIS A 144 8.71 -14.63 9.63
CA HIS A 144 8.43 -14.33 11.04
C HIS A 144 6.93 -14.17 11.31
N ILE A 145 6.19 -13.49 10.41
CA ILE A 145 4.74 -13.37 10.55
C ILE A 145 4.06 -14.73 10.40
N ALA A 146 4.47 -15.53 9.41
CA ALA A 146 3.94 -16.85 9.19
C ALA A 146 4.19 -17.78 10.40
N GLU A 147 5.38 -17.72 11.00
CA GLU A 147 5.70 -18.47 12.23
C GLU A 147 4.81 -18.04 13.40
N LEU A 148 4.65 -16.73 13.61
CA LEU A 148 3.88 -16.18 14.73
C LEU A 148 2.38 -16.49 14.64
N LEU A 149 1.83 -16.43 13.45
CA LEU A 149 0.40 -16.65 13.21
C LEU A 149 0.08 -18.09 12.76
N GLN A 150 1.10 -18.95 12.55
CA GLN A 150 0.98 -20.30 12.03
C GLN A 150 0.35 -20.36 10.62
N ILE A 151 0.67 -19.36 9.78
CA ILE A 151 0.21 -19.33 8.38
C ILE A 151 1.03 -20.34 7.59
N THR A 152 0.36 -21.31 6.99
CA THR A 152 0.97 -22.34 6.12
C THR A 152 0.49 -22.29 4.67
N GLY A 153 -0.45 -21.41 4.37
CA GLY A 153 -1.01 -21.22 3.04
C GLY A 153 -0.12 -20.42 2.09
N VAL A 154 -0.71 -19.99 0.99
CA VAL A 154 -0.02 -19.22 -0.06
C VAL A 154 0.57 -17.93 0.47
N ASN A 155 1.74 -17.55 -0.06
CA ASN A 155 2.38 -16.30 0.36
C ASN A 155 3.16 -15.64 -0.77
N GLY A 156 3.34 -14.33 -0.67
CA GLY A 156 4.10 -13.55 -1.63
C GLY A 156 4.71 -12.29 -1.00
N VAL A 157 5.89 -11.91 -1.47
CA VAL A 157 6.57 -10.68 -1.04
C VAL A 157 6.99 -9.88 -2.26
N TYR A 158 6.61 -8.63 -2.31
CA TYR A 158 6.81 -7.69 -3.42
C TYR A 158 7.60 -6.48 -2.95
N SER A 159 8.42 -5.89 -3.80
CA SER A 159 9.29 -4.74 -3.46
C SER A 159 9.67 -4.00 -4.75
N PRO A 160 10.02 -2.69 -4.72
CA PRO A 160 10.17 -1.85 -3.54
C PRO A 160 9.21 -0.64 -3.44
N HIS A 161 8.40 -0.34 -4.46
CA HIS A 161 7.65 0.93 -4.58
C HIS A 161 6.14 0.76 -4.32
N ALA A 162 5.33 1.77 -4.60
CA ALA A 162 3.90 1.73 -4.37
C ALA A 162 3.18 0.59 -5.12
N ASP A 163 3.64 0.27 -6.33
CA ASP A 163 3.17 -0.88 -7.10
C ASP A 163 3.41 -2.23 -6.40
N ALA A 164 4.44 -2.33 -5.56
CA ALA A 164 4.69 -3.55 -4.78
C ALA A 164 3.57 -3.82 -3.76
N GLY A 165 3.11 -2.79 -3.05
CA GLY A 165 1.91 -2.89 -2.20
C GLY A 165 0.67 -3.21 -3.03
N GLY A 166 0.53 -2.57 -4.19
CA GLY A 166 -0.50 -2.88 -5.17
C GLY A 166 -0.45 -4.34 -5.62
N ASN A 167 0.72 -4.86 -5.96
CA ASN A 167 0.88 -6.26 -6.37
C ASN A 167 0.55 -7.25 -5.26
N ALA A 168 0.86 -6.93 -3.99
CA ALA A 168 0.48 -7.76 -2.85
C ALA A 168 -1.05 -7.89 -2.73
N ILE A 169 -1.79 -6.78 -2.88
CA ILE A 169 -3.26 -6.78 -2.90
C ILE A 169 -3.80 -7.56 -4.11
N ALA A 170 -3.22 -7.35 -5.30
CA ALA A 170 -3.64 -8.02 -6.52
C ALA A 170 -3.47 -9.54 -6.45
N GLU A 171 -2.33 -10.01 -5.93
CA GLU A 171 -2.10 -11.45 -5.75
C GLU A 171 -3.06 -12.05 -4.71
N ALA A 172 -3.30 -11.35 -3.60
CA ALA A 172 -4.30 -11.77 -2.63
C ALA A 172 -5.69 -11.92 -3.27
N TYR A 173 -6.09 -10.94 -4.10
CA TYR A 173 -7.35 -10.99 -4.84
C TYR A 173 -7.43 -12.22 -5.78
N TYR A 174 -6.40 -12.46 -6.59
CA TYR A 174 -6.40 -13.60 -7.52
C TYR A 174 -6.40 -14.94 -6.79
N ASN A 175 -5.61 -15.09 -5.72
CA ASN A 175 -5.58 -16.33 -4.94
C ASN A 175 -6.93 -16.64 -4.27
N LEU A 176 -7.66 -15.60 -3.80
CA LEU A 176 -9.03 -15.78 -3.29
C LEU A 176 -10.00 -16.17 -4.41
N CYS A 177 -9.93 -15.52 -5.59
CA CYS A 177 -10.77 -15.86 -6.72
C CYS A 177 -10.52 -17.29 -7.25
N GLU A 178 -9.29 -17.79 -7.13
CA GLU A 178 -8.88 -19.13 -7.52
C GLU A 178 -9.06 -20.17 -6.39
N ASN A 179 -9.65 -19.79 -5.26
CA ASN A 179 -9.85 -20.64 -4.07
C ASN A 179 -8.55 -21.25 -3.53
N GLN A 180 -7.43 -20.56 -3.66
CA GLN A 180 -6.14 -20.96 -3.07
C GLN A 180 -6.03 -20.59 -1.58
N CYS A 181 -6.87 -19.66 -1.12
CA CYS A 181 -7.07 -19.32 0.28
C CYS A 181 -8.48 -18.76 0.50
N ASP A 182 -8.97 -18.77 1.74
CA ASP A 182 -10.26 -18.20 2.14
C ASP A 182 -10.09 -16.81 2.75
N ILE A 183 -8.94 -16.57 3.36
CA ILE A 183 -8.54 -15.31 3.99
C ILE A 183 -7.14 -14.96 3.49
N ALA A 184 -6.92 -13.71 3.10
CA ALA A 184 -5.62 -13.19 2.76
C ALA A 184 -5.27 -11.98 3.65
N LEU A 185 -4.15 -12.06 4.34
CA LEU A 185 -3.59 -10.98 5.14
C LEU A 185 -2.60 -10.21 4.25
N VAL A 186 -2.90 -8.94 4.01
CA VAL A 186 -2.08 -8.09 3.14
C VAL A 186 -1.50 -6.94 3.94
N SER A 187 -0.18 -6.79 3.93
CA SER A 187 0.47 -5.69 4.63
C SER A 187 1.45 -4.94 3.73
N GLY A 188 1.45 -3.63 3.86
CA GLY A 188 2.40 -2.75 3.20
C GLY A 188 3.30 -2.07 4.21
N GLY A 189 4.63 -2.12 4.00
CA GLY A 189 5.62 -1.41 4.79
C GLY A 189 6.46 -0.49 3.92
N SER A 190 6.59 0.78 4.33
CA SER A 190 7.52 1.71 3.70
C SER A 190 8.97 1.31 3.98
N PRO A 191 9.93 1.68 3.12
CA PRO A 191 11.33 1.64 3.49
C PRO A 191 11.57 2.59 4.67
N LYS A 192 12.55 2.29 5.51
CA LYS A 192 13.05 3.26 6.50
C LYS A 192 13.83 4.37 5.81
N ILE A 193 13.76 5.56 6.37
CA ILE A 193 14.38 6.76 5.81
C ILE A 193 15.80 6.89 6.34
N THR A 194 16.78 6.59 5.50
CA THR A 194 18.21 6.60 5.79
C THR A 194 18.96 7.26 4.64
N PRO A 195 20.24 7.60 4.75
CA PRO A 195 21.04 8.04 3.60
C PRO A 195 21.02 7.04 2.44
N TRP A 196 20.97 5.73 2.72
CA TRP A 196 20.86 4.68 1.71
C TRP A 196 19.54 4.71 0.94
N TYR A 197 18.45 5.05 1.62
CA TYR A 197 17.17 5.29 0.98
C TYR A 197 17.29 6.37 -0.10
N PHE A 198 17.86 7.53 0.24
CA PHE A 198 18.04 8.62 -0.72
C PHE A 198 18.98 8.26 -1.85
N LEU A 199 20.07 7.53 -1.58
CA LEU A 199 20.99 7.05 -2.60
C LEU A 199 20.29 6.11 -3.59
N ALA A 200 19.45 5.17 -3.11
CA ALA A 200 18.69 4.26 -3.95
C ALA A 200 17.66 5.01 -4.82
N TYR A 201 17.03 6.04 -4.26
CA TYR A 201 16.02 6.84 -4.97
C TYR A 201 16.61 7.91 -5.88
N GLN A 202 17.87 8.29 -5.71
CA GLN A 202 18.50 9.38 -6.47
C GLN A 202 18.41 9.17 -7.99
N SER A 203 18.70 7.98 -8.48
CA SER A 203 18.59 7.65 -9.90
C SER A 203 17.15 7.51 -10.37
N ALA A 204 16.27 6.99 -9.50
CA ALA A 204 14.85 6.80 -9.80
C ALA A 204 14.08 8.12 -9.84
N LEU A 205 14.49 9.11 -9.03
CA LEU A 205 13.93 10.46 -9.02
C LEU A 205 14.54 11.37 -10.09
N ALA A 206 15.60 10.93 -10.79
CA ALA A 206 16.19 11.69 -11.87
C ALA A 206 15.17 11.87 -13.01
N GLY A 207 14.74 13.10 -13.23
CA GLY A 207 13.70 13.43 -14.21
C GLY A 207 12.33 13.75 -13.61
N PHE A 208 12.16 13.61 -12.31
CA PHE A 208 10.96 14.05 -11.60
C PHE A 208 11.23 15.30 -10.75
N SER A 209 10.22 16.15 -10.62
CA SER A 209 10.29 17.29 -9.69
C SER A 209 10.19 16.82 -8.25
N THR A 210 11.14 17.22 -7.42
CA THR A 210 11.15 16.93 -5.98
C THR A 210 10.67 18.09 -5.12
N GLN A 211 10.19 19.18 -5.72
CA GLN A 211 9.87 20.43 -5.03
C GLN A 211 8.87 20.26 -3.88
N TYR A 212 7.94 19.32 -3.99
CA TYR A 212 6.91 19.04 -2.96
C TYR A 212 6.97 17.59 -2.48
N TRP A 213 8.06 16.90 -2.81
CA TRP A 213 8.24 15.51 -2.42
C TRP A 213 8.87 15.40 -1.04
N PHE A 214 8.31 14.56 -0.22
CA PHE A 214 8.93 14.11 1.02
C PHE A 214 8.64 12.64 1.26
N PRO A 215 9.61 11.87 1.76
CA PRO A 215 9.39 10.47 2.12
C PRO A 215 8.69 10.37 3.47
N THR A 216 7.96 9.28 3.65
CA THR A 216 7.26 8.97 4.91
C THR A 216 7.38 7.50 5.26
N GLU A 217 7.78 7.23 6.49
CA GLU A 217 7.69 5.91 7.09
C GLU A 217 6.23 5.64 7.47
N ALA A 218 5.70 4.51 7.02
CA ALA A 218 4.33 4.09 7.28
C ALA A 218 4.19 2.58 7.19
N VAL A 219 3.17 2.04 7.83
CA VAL A 219 2.75 0.65 7.69
C VAL A 219 1.24 0.56 7.74
N ALA A 220 0.67 -0.34 6.95
CA ALA A 220 -0.76 -0.63 6.98
C ALA A 220 -1.02 -2.09 6.66
N THR A 221 -2.12 -2.62 7.19
CA THR A 221 -2.62 -3.96 6.90
C THR A 221 -4.08 -3.87 6.46
N ALA A 222 -4.47 -4.76 5.57
CA ALA A 222 -5.86 -5.02 5.19
C ALA A 222 -6.09 -6.53 5.18
N LEU A 223 -7.32 -6.96 5.44
CA LEU A 223 -7.75 -8.34 5.30
C LEU A 223 -8.69 -8.46 4.12
N LEU A 224 -8.44 -9.47 3.30
CA LEU A 224 -9.30 -9.86 2.20
C LEU A 224 -9.91 -11.23 2.51
N SER A 225 -11.14 -11.47 2.12
CA SER A 225 -11.79 -12.77 2.32
C SER A 225 -12.75 -13.13 1.18
N SER A 226 -12.97 -14.43 1.00
CA SER A 226 -13.98 -14.97 0.09
C SER A 226 -15.41 -14.84 0.63
N THR A 227 -15.57 -14.50 1.92
CA THR A 227 -16.88 -14.43 2.58
C THR A 227 -17.20 -13.01 3.07
N PRO A 228 -18.49 -12.60 3.03
CA PRO A 228 -18.91 -11.25 3.42
C PRO A 228 -18.94 -11.01 4.93
N GLN A 229 -18.61 -12.01 5.75
CA GLN A 229 -18.72 -11.87 7.20
C GLN A 229 -17.86 -10.72 7.73
N SER A 230 -18.51 -9.74 8.38
CA SER A 230 -17.87 -8.53 8.92
C SER A 230 -17.12 -7.69 7.89
N ALA A 231 -17.45 -7.79 6.61
CA ALA A 231 -16.85 -6.98 5.56
C ALA A 231 -17.27 -5.50 5.70
N GLU A 232 -16.34 -4.60 5.39
CA GLU A 232 -16.54 -3.15 5.36
C GLU A 232 -16.70 -2.64 3.93
N GLY A 233 -16.30 -3.42 2.94
CA GLY A 233 -16.41 -3.18 1.51
C GLY A 233 -15.97 -4.39 0.71
N CYS A 234 -15.84 -4.23 -0.60
CA CYS A 234 -15.38 -5.30 -1.49
C CYS A 234 -14.48 -4.77 -2.61
N LEU A 235 -13.57 -5.63 -3.10
CA LEU A 235 -12.87 -5.43 -4.36
C LEU A 235 -13.75 -5.95 -5.50
N LEU A 236 -14.20 -5.03 -6.34
CA LEU A 236 -15.03 -5.33 -7.52
C LEU A 236 -14.16 -5.69 -8.72
N GLY A 237 -12.92 -5.19 -8.78
CA GLY A 237 -12.00 -5.49 -9.85
C GLY A 237 -10.58 -5.08 -9.50
N VAL A 238 -9.64 -5.83 -10.06
CA VAL A 238 -8.20 -5.58 -9.95
C VAL A 238 -7.59 -5.66 -11.34
N GLN A 239 -6.76 -4.69 -11.68
CA GLN A 239 -6.07 -4.69 -12.97
C GLN A 239 -4.63 -4.23 -12.82
N ARG A 240 -3.72 -4.91 -13.52
CA ARG A 240 -2.31 -4.53 -13.66
C ARG A 240 -2.07 -3.95 -15.04
N GLY A 241 -1.21 -2.95 -15.11
CA GLY A 241 -0.81 -2.32 -16.34
C GLY A 241 0.65 -1.92 -16.34
N PHE A 242 1.13 -1.55 -17.52
CA PHE A 242 2.43 -0.95 -17.71
C PHE A 242 2.35 0.15 -18.78
N SER A 243 2.89 1.31 -18.48
CA SER A 243 3.06 2.39 -19.44
C SER A 243 4.31 3.18 -19.08
N ALA A 244 5.29 3.21 -19.99
CA ALA A 244 6.54 3.95 -19.79
C ALA A 244 6.33 5.45 -19.56
N ASP A 245 5.28 6.01 -20.12
CA ASP A 245 4.91 7.43 -19.99
C ASP A 245 3.90 7.68 -18.87
N PHE A 246 3.60 6.66 -18.06
CA PHE A 246 2.55 6.68 -17.03
C PHE A 246 1.16 7.06 -17.54
N ASP A 247 0.96 7.03 -18.85
CA ASP A 247 -0.34 7.29 -19.44
C ASP A 247 -1.27 6.08 -19.26
N VAL A 248 -2.51 6.34 -18.96
CA VAL A 248 -3.52 5.29 -18.80
C VAL A 248 -4.09 5.00 -20.18
N ASN A 249 -3.89 3.79 -20.66
CA ASN A 249 -4.47 3.36 -21.93
C ASN A 249 -5.81 2.62 -21.74
N ASN A 250 -6.62 2.53 -22.81
CA ASN A 250 -7.93 1.90 -22.76
C ASN A 250 -7.87 0.47 -22.23
N HIS A 251 -6.89 -0.34 -22.66
CA HIS A 251 -6.77 -1.73 -22.24
C HIS A 251 -6.45 -1.89 -20.74
N SER A 252 -5.82 -0.89 -20.12
CA SER A 252 -5.49 -0.94 -18.69
C SER A 252 -6.71 -0.81 -17.77
N LEU A 253 -7.88 -0.43 -18.29
CA LEU A 253 -9.07 -0.16 -17.49
C LEU A 253 -10.34 -0.84 -17.99
N ASP A 254 -10.25 -1.69 -19.02
CA ASP A 254 -11.44 -2.31 -19.64
C ASP A 254 -12.30 -3.08 -18.62
N GLN A 255 -11.66 -3.89 -17.75
CA GLN A 255 -12.39 -4.64 -16.73
C GLN A 255 -13.01 -3.70 -15.68
N ILE A 256 -12.27 -2.70 -15.23
CA ILE A 256 -12.76 -1.72 -14.24
C ILE A 256 -13.93 -0.92 -14.82
N SER A 257 -13.82 -0.50 -16.08
CA SER A 257 -14.90 0.19 -16.80
C SER A 257 -16.13 -0.70 -16.96
N LEU A 258 -15.93 -2.00 -17.21
CA LEU A 258 -17.02 -2.97 -17.28
C LEU A 258 -17.74 -3.08 -15.94
N HIS A 259 -17.03 -3.25 -14.83
CA HIS A 259 -17.63 -3.32 -13.50
C HIS A 259 -18.40 -2.04 -13.14
N LEU A 260 -17.83 -0.86 -13.43
CA LEU A 260 -18.52 0.41 -13.23
C LEU A 260 -19.79 0.55 -14.08
N SER A 261 -19.77 0.06 -15.33
CA SER A 261 -20.93 0.11 -16.21
C SER A 261 -22.04 -0.86 -15.79
N LEU A 262 -21.68 -2.03 -15.23
CA LEU A 262 -22.66 -2.99 -14.71
C LEU A 262 -23.36 -2.47 -13.44
N SER A 263 -22.63 -1.77 -12.58
CA SER A 263 -23.21 -1.17 -11.36
C SER A 263 -24.06 0.08 -11.63
N GLN A 264 -24.01 0.65 -12.85
CA GLN A 264 -24.74 1.85 -13.25
C GLN A 264 -26.14 1.59 -13.85
N LYS A 265 -26.65 0.37 -13.83
CA LYS A 265 -27.98 0.05 -14.45
C LYS A 265 -29.15 0.89 -13.88
N ASP A 266 -28.99 1.50 -12.71
CA ASP A 266 -29.95 2.49 -12.17
C ASP A 266 -29.49 3.92 -12.45
N GLN A 267 -29.90 4.46 -13.58
CA GLN A 267 -29.49 5.76 -14.14
C GLN A 267 -29.92 7.01 -13.36
N SER A 268 -30.38 6.94 -12.13
CA SER A 268 -30.95 8.11 -11.42
C SER A 268 -29.97 8.88 -10.53
N SER A 269 -28.74 8.44 -10.35
CA SER A 269 -27.71 9.17 -9.62
C SER A 269 -26.36 9.07 -10.33
N ALA A 270 -25.80 10.21 -10.74
CA ALA A 270 -24.43 10.28 -11.24
C ALA A 270 -23.50 9.68 -10.18
N ASN A 271 -23.04 8.43 -10.40
CA ASN A 271 -22.13 7.75 -9.49
C ASN A 271 -20.80 8.49 -9.49
N LEU A 272 -20.58 9.33 -8.47
CA LEU A 272 -19.33 10.04 -8.31
C LEU A 272 -18.26 9.04 -7.91
N LEU A 273 -17.25 8.89 -8.76
CA LEU A 273 -16.08 8.05 -8.53
C LEU A 273 -15.02 8.88 -7.83
N GLN A 274 -14.54 8.40 -6.69
CA GLN A 274 -13.32 8.91 -6.08
C GLN A 274 -12.13 8.14 -6.62
N VAL A 275 -11.06 8.83 -7.03
CA VAL A 275 -9.79 8.23 -7.42
C VAL A 275 -8.71 8.61 -6.39
N ILE A 276 -8.06 7.61 -5.81
CA ILE A 276 -6.91 7.77 -4.91
C ILE A 276 -5.66 7.36 -5.68
N HIS A 277 -4.74 8.30 -5.87
CA HIS A 277 -3.47 8.06 -6.52
C HIS A 277 -2.37 7.83 -5.48
N VAL A 278 -1.63 6.74 -5.63
CA VAL A 278 -0.53 6.32 -4.73
C VAL A 278 0.74 6.22 -5.54
N GLY A 279 1.77 6.96 -5.14
CA GLY A 279 3.06 7.03 -5.82
C GLY A 279 3.56 8.47 -5.93
N LEU A 280 4.70 8.67 -6.58
CA LEU A 280 5.29 10.02 -6.69
C LEU A 280 4.28 11.05 -7.18
N PRO A 281 4.20 12.23 -6.53
CA PRO A 281 3.18 13.24 -6.85
C PRO A 281 3.11 13.64 -8.31
N GLU A 282 4.24 13.72 -9.02
CA GLU A 282 4.28 14.07 -10.44
C GLU A 282 3.72 12.95 -11.33
N VAL A 283 4.08 11.69 -11.05
CA VAL A 283 3.52 10.52 -11.73
C VAL A 283 2.01 10.44 -11.51
N ALA A 284 1.58 10.58 -10.26
CA ALA A 284 0.18 10.57 -9.87
C ALA A 284 -0.62 11.71 -10.54
N GLN A 285 -0.03 12.90 -10.68
CA GLN A 285 -0.66 14.06 -11.34
C GLN A 285 -0.84 13.84 -12.84
N ASN A 286 0.16 13.28 -13.53
CA ASN A 286 0.08 12.96 -14.96
C ASN A 286 -1.00 11.90 -15.21
N SER A 287 -1.01 10.85 -14.40
CA SER A 287 -2.01 9.79 -14.47
C SER A 287 -3.41 10.28 -14.10
N ALA A 288 -3.55 11.23 -13.17
CA ALA A 288 -4.84 11.83 -12.82
C ALA A 288 -5.45 12.58 -14.01
N ALA A 289 -4.65 13.32 -14.78
CA ALA A 289 -5.10 14.00 -15.99
C ALA A 289 -5.58 13.00 -17.06
N SER A 290 -4.94 11.83 -17.16
CA SER A 290 -5.36 10.76 -18.05
C SER A 290 -6.66 10.11 -17.56
N LEU A 291 -6.73 9.71 -16.28
CA LEU A 291 -7.93 9.08 -15.69
C LEU A 291 -9.16 9.98 -15.72
N SER A 292 -9.01 11.29 -15.60
CA SER A 292 -10.13 12.24 -15.73
C SER A 292 -10.78 12.24 -17.12
N ARG A 293 -10.06 11.80 -18.16
CA ARG A 293 -10.64 11.63 -19.50
C ARG A 293 -11.49 10.36 -19.61
N PHE A 294 -11.08 9.29 -18.89
CA PHE A 294 -11.84 8.03 -18.84
C PHE A 294 -13.06 8.12 -17.92
N PHE A 295 -12.93 8.83 -16.80
CA PHE A 295 -13.96 8.98 -15.79
C PHE A 295 -14.31 10.47 -15.58
N PRO A 296 -15.03 11.11 -16.53
CA PRO A 296 -15.40 12.51 -16.39
C PRO A 296 -16.26 12.74 -15.13
N GLY A 297 -15.89 13.75 -14.34
CA GLY A 297 -16.58 14.06 -13.08
C GLY A 297 -16.04 13.34 -11.85
N SER A 298 -15.04 12.45 -12.00
CA SER A 298 -14.36 11.84 -10.84
C SER A 298 -13.59 12.89 -10.02
N SER A 299 -13.53 12.67 -8.70
CA SER A 299 -12.68 13.44 -7.79
C SER A 299 -11.34 12.73 -7.60
N HIS A 300 -10.25 13.48 -7.51
CA HIS A 300 -8.90 12.94 -7.43
C HIS A 300 -8.19 13.36 -6.16
N LEU A 301 -7.66 12.37 -5.40
CA LEU A 301 -6.81 12.55 -4.25
C LEU A 301 -5.41 12.04 -4.56
N LEU A 302 -4.40 12.87 -4.48
CA LEU A 302 -2.99 12.47 -4.53
C LEU A 302 -2.52 12.15 -3.11
N LEU A 303 -2.49 10.87 -2.74
CA LEU A 303 -2.17 10.42 -1.39
C LEU A 303 -0.81 10.93 -0.91
N ASP A 304 0.20 10.79 -1.75
CA ASP A 304 1.59 11.17 -1.43
C ASP A 304 1.79 12.69 -1.24
N LYS A 305 0.86 13.54 -1.71
CA LYS A 305 0.86 14.98 -1.38
C LYS A 305 0.36 15.26 0.03
N VAL A 306 -0.44 14.38 0.59
CA VAL A 306 -1.01 14.54 1.93
C VAL A 306 -0.09 13.95 2.99
N ILE A 307 0.31 12.70 2.81
CA ILE A 307 1.08 11.95 3.82
C ILE A 307 2.53 11.70 3.44
N GLY A 308 2.99 12.20 2.29
CA GLY A 308 4.31 11.88 1.74
C GLY A 308 4.37 10.51 1.08
N THR A 309 5.50 10.25 0.41
CA THR A 309 5.70 8.98 -0.31
C THR A 309 6.06 7.88 0.67
N SER A 310 5.12 6.98 0.88
CA SER A 310 5.23 5.85 1.82
C SER A 310 5.47 4.49 1.12
N GLY A 311 5.81 4.51 -0.17
CA GLY A 311 6.11 3.31 -0.93
C GLY A 311 4.99 2.26 -0.87
N PRO A 312 5.31 0.97 -0.61
CA PRO A 312 4.31 -0.08 -0.61
C PRO A 312 3.20 0.07 0.43
N ALA A 313 3.47 0.77 1.56
CA ALA A 313 2.45 1.06 2.57
C ALA A 313 1.32 1.91 2.00
N GLY A 314 1.63 2.83 1.08
CA GLY A 314 0.66 3.73 0.46
C GLY A 314 -0.48 3.02 -0.24
N ALA A 315 -0.22 1.88 -0.90
CA ALA A 315 -1.26 1.10 -1.57
C ALA A 315 -2.29 0.55 -0.57
N VAL A 316 -1.83 -0.02 0.54
CA VAL A 316 -2.71 -0.57 1.58
C VAL A 316 -3.44 0.55 2.33
N ILE A 317 -2.76 1.67 2.62
CA ILE A 317 -3.40 2.89 3.18
C ILE A 317 -4.48 3.39 2.22
N GLY A 318 -4.22 3.40 0.92
CA GLY A 318 -5.19 3.81 -0.10
C GLY A 318 -6.47 2.94 -0.10
N VAL A 319 -6.33 1.62 0.05
CA VAL A 319 -7.48 0.71 0.17
C VAL A 319 -8.22 0.92 1.50
N ASN A 320 -7.51 1.05 2.61
CA ASN A 320 -8.14 1.35 3.90
C ASN A 320 -8.86 2.72 3.88
N LEU A 321 -8.27 3.73 3.23
CA LEU A 321 -8.90 5.04 3.04
C LEU A 321 -10.14 4.95 2.15
N ALA A 322 -10.10 4.10 1.12
CA ALA A 322 -11.27 3.85 0.27
C ALA A 322 -12.46 3.33 1.07
N LEU A 323 -12.23 2.37 1.99
CA LEU A 323 -13.28 1.88 2.90
C LEU A 323 -13.83 2.99 3.81
N GLU A 324 -12.97 3.86 4.31
CA GLU A 324 -13.40 4.96 5.17
C GLU A 324 -14.18 6.04 4.40
N ILE A 325 -13.82 6.32 3.14
CA ILE A 325 -14.57 7.20 2.23
C ILE A 325 -15.98 6.64 1.97
N LEU A 326 -16.07 5.35 1.64
CA LEU A 326 -17.36 4.69 1.39
C LEU A 326 -18.24 4.69 2.64
N LYS A 327 -17.66 4.42 3.80
CA LYS A 327 -18.37 4.45 5.09
C LYS A 327 -18.92 5.82 5.44
N ARG A 328 -18.15 6.89 5.19
CA ARG A 328 -18.57 8.29 5.44
C ARG A 328 -19.39 8.87 4.31
N GLN A 329 -19.31 8.27 3.11
CA GLN A 329 -19.86 8.82 1.86
C GLN A 329 -19.37 10.23 1.56
N GLU A 330 -18.14 10.55 1.96
CA GLU A 330 -17.51 11.87 1.85
C GLU A 330 -16.39 11.82 0.83
N MET A 331 -16.43 12.67 -0.19
CA MET A 331 -15.40 12.75 -1.22
C MET A 331 -14.26 13.67 -0.80
N LEU A 332 -13.04 13.26 -1.11
CA LEU A 332 -11.84 14.02 -0.83
C LEU A 332 -11.26 14.62 -2.10
N SER A 333 -10.81 15.86 -2.03
CA SER A 333 -10.04 16.47 -3.13
C SER A 333 -8.85 17.25 -2.57
N ASN A 334 -7.69 17.05 -3.15
CA ASN A 334 -6.62 18.02 -3.02
C ASN A 334 -6.94 19.14 -4.00
N ASP A 335 -6.85 20.39 -3.58
CA ASP A 335 -7.13 21.57 -4.42
C ASP A 335 -6.13 21.66 -5.60
N LEU A 336 -6.27 20.74 -6.55
CA LEU A 336 -5.55 20.70 -7.83
C LEU A 336 -6.34 21.47 -8.91
N SER A 337 -7.14 22.43 -8.48
CA SER A 337 -8.09 23.12 -9.34
C SER A 337 -7.47 23.78 -10.57
N PRO A 338 -8.11 23.56 -11.78
CA PRO A 338 -9.16 24.51 -12.12
C PRO A 338 -10.54 23.90 -12.38
N LEU A 339 -10.84 22.73 -11.84
CA LEU A 339 -12.14 22.08 -12.05
C LEU A 339 -13.04 22.15 -10.80
N LYS A 340 -13.23 23.35 -10.22
CA LYS A 340 -14.40 23.61 -9.39
C LYS A 340 -15.62 23.52 -10.28
N THR A 341 -16.25 22.36 -10.33
CA THR A 341 -17.59 22.23 -10.90
C THR A 341 -18.56 22.95 -9.95
N ILE A 342 -19.08 24.05 -10.43
CA ILE A 342 -20.08 24.91 -9.75
C ILE A 342 -21.32 24.06 -9.48
N GLY A 343 -21.68 23.88 -8.20
CA GLY A 343 -23.09 23.74 -7.82
C GLY A 343 -23.69 22.33 -7.82
N CYS A 344 -22.95 21.26 -7.57
CA CYS A 344 -23.55 19.96 -7.20
C CYS A 344 -23.40 19.71 -5.70
N GLU A 345 -24.53 19.49 -5.01
CA GLU A 345 -24.50 18.91 -3.66
C GLU A 345 -23.73 17.56 -3.70
N PRO A 346 -22.98 17.19 -2.65
CA PRO A 346 -22.23 15.94 -2.63
C PRO A 346 -23.21 14.76 -2.68
N VAL A 347 -23.41 14.20 -3.85
CA VAL A 347 -24.06 12.90 -4.01
C VAL A 347 -23.04 11.88 -3.53
N GLY A 348 -23.41 11.00 -2.60
CA GLY A 348 -22.51 10.10 -1.90
C GLY A 348 -21.65 9.25 -2.84
N CYS A 349 -20.37 9.15 -2.50
CA CYS A 349 -19.40 8.28 -3.21
C CYS A 349 -19.80 6.83 -3.07
N ARG A 350 -19.95 6.09 -4.19
CA ARG A 350 -20.27 4.66 -4.18
C ARG A 350 -19.07 3.79 -4.53
N HIS A 351 -18.13 4.31 -5.29
CA HIS A 351 -16.96 3.56 -5.75
C HIS A 351 -15.69 4.38 -5.56
N VAL A 352 -14.63 3.70 -5.18
CA VAL A 352 -13.29 4.30 -5.06
C VAL A 352 -12.31 3.50 -5.91
N LEU A 353 -11.66 4.17 -6.84
CA LEU A 353 -10.55 3.61 -7.62
C LEU A 353 -9.23 3.96 -6.93
N VAL A 354 -8.49 2.97 -6.48
CA VAL A 354 -7.13 3.14 -5.96
C VAL A 354 -6.15 2.80 -7.08
N ALA A 355 -5.31 3.74 -7.46
CA ALA A 355 -4.33 3.63 -8.54
C ALA A 355 -2.91 3.76 -7.97
N CYS A 356 -2.12 2.69 -8.05
CA CYS A 356 -0.77 2.59 -7.51
C CYS A 356 0.26 2.60 -8.64
N TYR A 357 1.32 3.39 -8.49
CA TYR A 357 2.33 3.61 -9.53
C TYR A 357 3.72 3.22 -9.02
N GLY A 358 4.42 2.37 -9.80
CA GLY A 358 5.86 2.17 -9.67
C GLY A 358 6.65 3.31 -10.30
N LEU A 359 7.98 3.26 -10.21
CA LEU A 359 8.86 4.31 -10.76
C LEU A 359 9.23 4.10 -12.23
N GLN A 360 8.90 2.96 -12.82
CA GLN A 360 9.29 2.59 -14.17
C GLN A 360 8.09 2.34 -15.10
N GLY A 361 6.89 2.80 -14.71
CA GLY A 361 5.69 2.63 -15.51
C GLY A 361 4.76 1.50 -15.08
N GLN A 362 5.08 0.77 -14.01
CA GLN A 362 4.18 -0.22 -13.42
C GLN A 362 2.94 0.47 -12.85
N GLN A 363 1.78 -0.14 -13.06
CA GLN A 363 0.49 0.38 -12.63
C GLN A 363 -0.35 -0.76 -12.06
N VAL A 364 -1.02 -0.52 -10.94
CA VAL A 364 -1.99 -1.44 -10.38
C VAL A 364 -3.23 -0.67 -9.95
N TYR A 365 -4.39 -1.15 -10.33
CA TYR A 365 -5.68 -0.50 -10.11
C TYR A 365 -6.61 -1.42 -9.32
N PHE A 366 -7.33 -0.85 -8.35
CA PHE A 366 -8.34 -1.55 -7.55
C PHE A 366 -9.62 -0.75 -7.56
N LEU A 367 -10.73 -1.38 -7.93
CA LEU A 367 -12.04 -0.81 -7.74
C LEU A 367 -12.63 -1.32 -6.43
N VAL A 368 -12.86 -0.42 -5.50
CA VAL A 368 -13.45 -0.70 -4.19
C VAL A 368 -14.90 -0.19 -4.19
N GLY A 369 -15.82 -1.04 -3.77
CA GLY A 369 -17.24 -0.71 -3.64
C GLY A 369 -17.81 -1.12 -2.29
N ASP A 370 -19.09 -0.83 -2.08
CA ASP A 370 -19.84 -1.27 -0.91
C ASP A 370 -20.07 -2.81 -0.96
N VAL A 371 -20.29 -3.42 0.19
CA VAL A 371 -20.58 -4.86 0.29
C VAL A 371 -21.82 -5.25 -0.52
N THR A 372 -22.80 -4.35 -0.66
CA THR A 372 -24.01 -4.59 -1.46
C THR A 372 -23.75 -4.69 -2.95
N ASP A 373 -22.69 -4.03 -3.46
CA ASP A 373 -22.32 -4.11 -4.88
C ASP A 373 -21.83 -5.50 -5.27
N ALA A 374 -21.23 -6.23 -4.32
CA ALA A 374 -20.81 -7.62 -4.52
C ALA A 374 -21.98 -8.56 -4.79
N GLN A 375 -23.14 -8.34 -4.16
CA GLN A 375 -24.32 -9.19 -4.32
C GLN A 375 -24.97 -9.05 -5.70
N VAL A 376 -24.86 -7.88 -6.31
CA VAL A 376 -25.37 -7.64 -7.67
C VAL A 376 -24.56 -8.42 -8.71
N LEU A 377 -23.24 -8.50 -8.52
CA LEU A 377 -22.36 -9.25 -9.43
C LEU A 377 -22.60 -10.78 -9.38
N ASP A 378 -22.88 -11.34 -8.21
CA ASP A 378 -23.18 -12.77 -8.07
C ASP A 378 -24.55 -13.13 -8.70
N GLY A 379 -25.56 -12.28 -8.57
CA GLY A 379 -26.90 -12.50 -9.15
C GLY A 379 -26.94 -12.45 -10.68
N ASP A 380 -26.12 -11.60 -11.33
CA ASP A 380 -26.04 -11.50 -12.78
C ASP A 380 -25.30 -12.68 -13.44
N ILE A 381 -24.40 -13.37 -12.71
CA ILE A 381 -23.68 -14.56 -13.21
C ILE A 381 -24.59 -15.81 -13.20
N GLU A 382 -25.45 -15.97 -12.20
CA GLU A 382 -26.41 -17.08 -12.14
C GLU A 382 -27.52 -16.95 -13.21
N GLY A 383 -27.88 -15.74 -13.60
CA GLY A 383 -28.90 -15.49 -14.65
C GLY A 383 -28.43 -15.71 -16.10
N ALA A 384 -27.13 -15.72 -16.35
CA ALA A 384 -26.55 -15.87 -17.70
C ALA A 384 -26.26 -17.34 -18.10
N GLY A 385 -26.51 -18.30 -17.22
CA GLY A 385 -26.16 -19.72 -17.41
C GLY A 385 -27.33 -20.63 -17.84
N HIS A 386 -28.49 -20.10 -18.16
CA HIS A 386 -29.68 -20.88 -18.52
C HIS A 386 -30.43 -20.35 -19.77
N ASP A 387 -29.70 -20.03 -20.83
CA ASP A 387 -30.32 -19.92 -22.18
C ASP A 387 -29.51 -20.67 -23.22
#